data_3bcc0d71fc1aa655e908f0d58c6238d6
#
_entry.id   3bcc0d71fc1aa655e908f0d58c6238d6
#
_cell.length_a   1.000
_cell.length_b   1.000
_cell.length_c   1.000
_cell.angle_alpha   90.00
_cell.angle_beta   90.00
_cell.angle_gamma   90.00
#
_symmetry.space_group_name_H-M   'P 1'
#
loop_
_entity.id
_entity.type
_entity.pdbx_description
1 polymer ?
#
loop_
_entity_poly.entity_id
_entity_poly.type
_entity_poly.pdbx_seq_one_letter_code
_entity_poly.pdbx_strand_id
1 'polypeptide(L)'
;MACTKESDTLTTALQNNSAPVTPVIPALKRGVFNPTSGIQVMGVAKIIQVSGVLQVQLDSFSVSSGPDLKVYLSQAATPGNHLNLGNLKSSSGTQYYNIPTGTVVSDYSFVLIHCQQYNHLFSYAKLQ
;
A
#
# COMPACT_ATOMS: atom_id res chain seq x y z
N MET A 1 43.47 0.89 1.65
CA MET A 1 43.11 1.22 1.80
C MET A 1 42.53 1.25 1.79
N ALA A 2 42.23 1.09 1.74
CA ALA A 2 41.67 1.25 1.84
C ALA A 2 40.87 1.17 1.85
N CYS A 3 40.74 1.15 1.65
CA CYS A 3 40.10 1.29 1.82
C CYS A 3 39.45 1.28 1.68
N THR A 4 39.50 1.12 1.52
CA THR A 4 38.99 1.27 1.53
C THR A 4 38.28 1.28 1.44
N LYS A 5 38.30 1.20 1.16
CA LYS A 5 37.78 1.29 1.21
C LYS A 5 36.99 1.41 1.09
N GLU A 6 36.95 1.29 0.94
CA GLU A 6 36.41 1.44 0.97
C GLU A 6 35.58 1.51 0.79
N SER A 7 35.82 1.39 0.50
CA SER A 7 35.25 1.51 0.52
C SER A 7 34.48 1.43 0.41
N ASP A 8 34.53 1.36 0.13
CA ASP A 8 33.99 1.30 0.25
C ASP A 8 33.11 1.34 0.01
N THR A 9 33.14 1.25 -0.25
CA THR A 9 32.48 1.25 -0.23
C THR A 9 31.63 1.18 -0.35
N LEU A 10 31.56 0.93 -0.67
CA LEU A 10 30.93 0.79 -0.47
C LEU A 10 30.19 0.74 -0.37
N THR A 11 30.16 0.58 -0.47
CA THR A 11 29.69 0.48 -0.06
C THR A 11 29.14 0.35 0.29
N THR A 12 29.19 0.09 0.10
CA THR A 12 28.84 -0.05 0.68
C THR A 12 28.34 -0.22 1.14
N ALA A 13 28.28 -0.48 0.95
CA ALA A 13 27.99 -0.60 1.55
C ALA A 13 27.69 -0.85 2.01
N LEU A 14 27.79 -1.22 1.79
CA LEU A 14 27.70 -1.41 2.44
C LEU A 14 27.63 -1.60 3.05
N GLN A 15 27.77 -1.91 3.08
CA GLN A 15 27.84 -2.17 3.83
C GLN A 15 27.81 -2.60 4.61
N ASN A 16 28.04 -3.06 4.68
CA ASN A 16 27.99 -3.60 5.49
C ASN A 16 27.67 -4.14 6.35
N ASN A 17 27.19 -3.91 6.02
CA ASN A 17 26.87 -4.48 7.06
C ASN A 17 26.56 -5.74 7.33
N SER A 18 26.41 -5.98 7.55
CA SER A 18 26.52 -7.32 7.78
C SER A 18 25.28 -8.11 8.02
N ALA A 19 24.21 -7.59 8.50
CA ALA A 19 22.93 -8.25 8.61
C ALA A 19 22.37 -8.45 7.21
N PRO A 20 21.71 -9.61 6.95
CA PRO A 20 21.08 -9.78 5.66
C PRO A 20 20.09 -8.65 5.43
N VAL A 21 20.26 -7.96 4.33
CA VAL A 21 19.36 -6.87 3.97
C VAL A 21 18.14 -7.47 3.35
N THR A 22 16.98 -7.27 3.98
CA THR A 22 15.72 -7.61 3.37
C THR A 22 15.56 -6.77 2.11
N PRO A 23 15.32 -7.37 0.94
CA PRO A 23 15.15 -6.59 -0.26
C PRO A 23 14.02 -5.58 -0.08
N VAL A 24 14.30 -4.33 -0.39
CA VAL A 24 13.27 -3.31 -0.41
C VAL A 24 12.58 -3.38 -1.75
N ILE A 25 11.27 -3.63 -1.74
CA ILE A 25 10.48 -3.65 -2.96
C ILE A 25 10.01 -2.23 -3.23
N PRO A 26 10.49 -1.59 -4.32
CA PRO A 26 10.08 -0.21 -4.59
C PRO A 26 8.60 -0.14 -4.94
N ALA A 27 7.94 0.89 -4.46
CA ALA A 27 6.56 1.16 -4.81
C ALA A 27 6.49 1.74 -6.22
N LEU A 28 5.62 1.19 -7.06
CA LEU A 28 5.34 1.73 -8.38
C LEU A 28 4.51 3.00 -8.28
N LYS A 29 3.59 3.02 -7.31
CA LYS A 29 2.78 4.17 -6.95
C LYS A 29 2.55 4.16 -5.46
N ARG A 30 2.27 5.32 -4.89
CA ARG A 30 1.98 5.43 -3.47
C ARG A 30 1.06 6.60 -3.18
N GLY A 31 0.35 6.52 -2.07
CA GLY A 31 -0.48 7.62 -1.59
C GLY A 31 -0.75 7.50 -0.10
N VAL A 32 -0.83 8.63 0.57
CA VAL A 32 -1.13 8.68 2.01
C VAL A 32 -2.64 8.62 2.19
N PHE A 33 -3.10 7.83 3.17
CA PHE A 33 -4.51 7.75 3.48
C PHE A 33 -5.00 9.03 4.15
N ASN A 34 -6.18 9.47 3.73
CA ASN A 34 -6.89 10.60 4.30
C ASN A 34 -8.23 10.11 4.87
N PRO A 35 -8.62 10.58 6.05
CA PRO A 35 -9.87 10.14 6.66
C PRO A 35 -11.06 10.90 6.10
N THR A 36 -12.23 10.26 6.19
CA THR A 36 -13.50 10.97 6.07
C THR A 36 -13.98 11.39 7.45
N SER A 37 -15.10 12.12 7.50
CA SER A 37 -15.62 12.66 8.75
C SER A 37 -15.86 11.55 9.79
N GLY A 38 -15.34 11.73 10.99
CA GLY A 38 -15.53 10.80 12.09
C GLY A 38 -14.62 9.58 12.06
N ILE A 39 -13.72 9.48 11.07
CA ILE A 39 -12.83 8.33 10.89
C ILE A 39 -11.40 8.75 11.23
N GLN A 40 -10.65 7.85 11.86
CA GLN A 40 -9.21 7.99 12.04
C GLN A 40 -8.52 6.98 11.15
N VAL A 41 -7.48 7.43 10.45
CA VAL A 41 -6.70 6.55 9.57
C VAL A 41 -5.24 6.98 9.59
N MET A 42 -4.35 6.01 9.47
CA MET A 42 -2.91 6.22 9.28
C MET A 42 -2.42 5.26 8.23
N GLY A 43 -1.31 5.61 7.59
CA GLY A 43 -0.63 4.70 6.69
C GLY A 43 -0.58 5.17 5.26
N VAL A 44 0.06 4.36 4.45
CA VAL A 44 0.33 4.63 3.05
C VAL A 44 -0.13 3.45 2.22
N ALA A 45 -0.87 3.72 1.15
CA ALA A 45 -1.17 2.70 0.15
C ALA A 45 -0.07 2.70 -0.90
N LYS A 46 0.37 1.53 -1.29
CA LYS A 46 1.40 1.36 -2.32
C LYS A 46 0.97 0.31 -3.32
N ILE A 47 1.34 0.52 -4.57
CA ILE A 47 1.27 -0.53 -5.58
C ILE A 47 2.66 -1.11 -5.72
N ILE A 48 2.80 -2.40 -5.48
CA ILE A 48 4.08 -3.11 -5.58
C ILE A 48 3.92 -4.31 -6.52
N GLN A 49 5.04 -4.81 -7.00
CA GLN A 49 5.06 -6.02 -7.81
C GLN A 49 5.98 -7.04 -7.15
N VAL A 50 5.45 -8.23 -6.89
CA VAL A 50 6.19 -9.32 -6.26
C VAL A 50 6.04 -10.55 -7.15
N SER A 51 7.16 -11.05 -7.67
CA SER A 51 7.17 -12.24 -8.52
C SER A 51 6.15 -12.16 -9.66
N GLY A 52 6.07 -10.99 -10.29
CA GLY A 52 5.16 -10.77 -11.42
C GLY A 52 3.72 -10.46 -11.05
N VAL A 53 3.37 -10.49 -9.77
CA VAL A 53 2.01 -10.20 -9.31
C VAL A 53 1.96 -8.80 -8.72
N LEU A 54 1.02 -8.00 -9.20
CA LEU A 54 0.77 -6.67 -8.64
C LEU A 54 -0.05 -6.80 -7.38
N GLN A 55 0.31 -6.02 -6.37
CA GLN A 55 -0.38 -6.00 -5.07
C GLN A 55 -0.57 -4.57 -4.60
N VAL A 56 -1.65 -4.35 -3.87
CA VAL A 56 -1.80 -3.18 -3.01
C VAL A 56 -1.22 -3.54 -1.64
N GLN A 57 -0.26 -2.76 -1.20
CA GLN A 57 0.28 -2.85 0.16
C GLN A 57 -0.29 -1.70 0.98
N LEU A 58 -0.89 -2.03 2.12
CA LEU A 58 -1.23 -1.04 3.14
C LEU A 58 -0.08 -1.04 4.14
N ASP A 59 0.73 0.02 4.09
CA ASP A 59 1.97 0.08 4.86
C ASP A 59 1.74 0.89 6.13
N SER A 60 2.07 0.30 7.28
CA SER A 60 1.91 0.93 8.60
C SER A 60 0.49 1.44 8.81
N PHE A 61 -0.46 0.63 8.43
CA PHE A 61 -1.86 1.00 8.30
C PHE A 61 -2.58 0.88 9.64
N SER A 62 -3.52 1.80 9.86
CA SER A 62 -4.44 1.76 10.99
C SER A 62 -5.71 2.53 10.59
N VAL A 63 -6.87 1.99 10.92
CA VAL A 63 -8.15 2.65 10.62
C VAL A 63 -9.17 2.34 11.70
N SER A 64 -10.12 3.24 11.90
CA SER A 64 -11.26 3.04 12.79
C SER A 64 -11.99 1.74 12.42
N SER A 65 -12.51 1.04 13.44
CA SER A 65 -13.23 -0.22 13.22
C SER A 65 -14.54 0.00 12.48
N GLY A 66 -14.91 -0.96 11.66
CA GLY A 66 -16.20 -0.99 11.00
C GLY A 66 -16.60 -2.44 10.75
N PRO A 67 -17.91 -2.72 10.62
CA PRO A 67 -18.39 -4.10 10.56
C PRO A 67 -18.11 -4.81 9.25
N ASP A 68 -17.84 -4.08 8.17
CA ASP A 68 -17.74 -4.68 6.84
C ASP A 68 -16.78 -3.86 5.95
N LEU A 69 -15.54 -3.73 6.41
CA LEU A 69 -14.56 -2.94 5.67
C LEU A 69 -13.97 -3.72 4.51
N LYS A 70 -13.93 -3.08 3.36
CA LYS A 70 -13.37 -3.61 2.12
C LYS A 70 -12.24 -2.70 1.63
N VAL A 71 -11.34 -3.28 0.86
CA VAL A 71 -10.29 -2.53 0.15
C VAL A 71 -10.68 -2.45 -1.32
N TYR A 72 -10.80 -1.24 -1.82
CA TYR A 72 -11.12 -1.00 -3.24
C TYR A 72 -9.95 -0.34 -3.93
N LEU A 73 -9.69 -0.76 -5.16
CA LEU A 73 -8.85 -0.03 -6.10
C LEU A 73 -9.80 0.74 -7.02
N SER A 74 -9.74 2.07 -7.00
CA SER A 74 -10.80 2.90 -7.56
C SER A 74 -10.26 3.95 -8.51
N GLN A 75 -11.11 4.37 -9.44
CA GLN A 75 -10.78 5.46 -10.37
C GLN A 75 -10.99 6.84 -9.73
N ALA A 76 -11.77 6.92 -8.67
CA ALA A 76 -12.09 8.17 -8.00
C ALA A 76 -11.99 8.03 -6.48
N ALA A 77 -12.03 9.18 -5.79
CA ALA A 77 -11.95 9.22 -4.33
C ALA A 77 -13.20 8.65 -3.66
N THR A 78 -14.25 8.39 -4.41
CA THR A 78 -15.47 7.75 -3.93
C THR A 78 -15.74 6.50 -4.76
N PRO A 79 -16.44 5.50 -4.21
CA PRO A 79 -16.73 4.30 -4.98
C PRO A 79 -17.58 4.62 -6.22
N GLY A 80 -17.09 4.19 -7.34
CA GLY A 80 -17.74 4.30 -8.64
C GLY A 80 -17.22 3.13 -9.42
N ASN A 81 -16.41 3.39 -10.45
CA ASN A 81 -15.66 2.33 -11.13
C ASN A 81 -14.52 1.89 -10.24
N HIS A 82 -14.64 0.70 -9.65
CA HIS A 82 -13.65 0.18 -8.72
C HIS A 82 -13.55 -1.33 -8.79
N LEU A 83 -12.43 -1.84 -8.30
CA LEU A 83 -12.24 -3.27 -8.04
C LEU A 83 -12.32 -3.49 -6.55
N ASN A 84 -13.13 -4.44 -6.13
CA ASN A 84 -13.19 -4.87 -4.73
C ASN A 84 -12.10 -5.91 -4.53
N LEU A 85 -11.08 -5.57 -3.75
CA LEU A 85 -9.95 -6.47 -3.48
C LEU A 85 -10.21 -7.40 -2.29
N GLY A 86 -11.39 -7.28 -1.68
CA GLY A 86 -11.80 -8.17 -0.60
C GLY A 86 -11.88 -7.48 0.74
N ASN A 87 -12.12 -8.29 1.75
CA ASN A 87 -12.26 -7.81 3.13
C ASN A 87 -10.94 -7.22 3.62
N LEU A 88 -11.02 -6.14 4.38
CA LEU A 88 -9.86 -5.64 5.11
C LEU A 88 -9.39 -6.74 6.06
N LYS A 89 -8.13 -7.11 5.93
CA LYS A 89 -7.57 -8.24 6.70
C LYS A 89 -7.39 -7.88 8.17
N SER A 90 -7.02 -6.63 8.44
CA SER A 90 -6.82 -6.16 9.80
C SER A 90 -7.01 -4.64 9.84
N SER A 91 -7.50 -4.13 10.97
CA SER A 91 -7.62 -2.68 11.17
C SER A 91 -6.28 -2.03 11.46
N SER A 92 -5.22 -2.80 11.65
CA SER A 92 -3.87 -2.27 11.88
C SER A 92 -2.81 -3.21 11.33
N GLY A 93 -1.65 -2.63 11.00
CA GLY A 93 -0.51 -3.38 10.51
C GLY A 93 -0.36 -3.35 9.01
N THR A 94 0.81 -3.76 8.55
CA THR A 94 1.11 -3.86 7.12
C THR A 94 0.45 -5.09 6.54
N GLN A 95 -0.23 -4.94 5.41
CA GLN A 95 -1.00 -6.02 4.80
C GLN A 95 -1.05 -5.85 3.30
N TYR A 96 -1.38 -6.94 2.59
CA TYR A 96 -1.24 -7.03 1.15
C TYR A 96 -2.50 -7.59 0.51
N TYR A 97 -2.83 -7.10 -0.69
CA TYR A 97 -4.00 -7.51 -1.47
C TYR A 97 -3.58 -7.72 -2.91
N ASN A 98 -3.85 -8.89 -3.46
CA ASN A 98 -3.53 -9.17 -4.86
C ASN A 98 -4.44 -8.36 -5.78
N ILE A 99 -3.83 -7.78 -6.81
CA ILE A 99 -4.57 -7.14 -7.88
C ILE A 99 -4.80 -8.21 -8.96
N PRO A 100 -6.05 -8.38 -9.43
CA PRO A 100 -6.34 -9.40 -10.43
C PRO A 100 -5.45 -9.25 -11.67
N THR A 101 -5.02 -10.37 -12.21
CA THR A 101 -4.22 -10.41 -13.45
C THR A 101 -4.99 -9.75 -14.57
N GLY A 102 -4.30 -8.93 -15.36
CA GLY A 102 -4.91 -8.23 -16.48
C GLY A 102 -5.49 -6.87 -16.14
N THR A 103 -5.44 -6.48 -14.84
CA THR A 103 -5.88 -5.15 -14.44
C THR A 103 -4.94 -4.10 -15.00
N VAL A 104 -5.49 -3.06 -15.61
CA VAL A 104 -4.71 -1.89 -16.06
C VAL A 104 -4.62 -0.93 -14.88
N VAL A 105 -3.55 -1.06 -14.12
CA VAL A 105 -3.39 -0.32 -12.84
C VAL A 105 -3.39 1.18 -13.05
N SER A 106 -2.90 1.65 -14.20
CA SER A 106 -2.89 3.08 -14.51
C SER A 106 -4.28 3.70 -14.62
N ASP A 107 -5.32 2.87 -14.78
CA ASP A 107 -6.69 3.37 -14.79
C ASP A 107 -7.22 3.69 -13.40
N TYR A 108 -6.52 3.28 -12.35
CA TYR A 108 -6.99 3.41 -10.97
C TYR A 108 -6.06 4.33 -10.20
N SER A 109 -6.59 5.42 -9.71
CA SER A 109 -5.80 6.45 -9.04
C SER A 109 -5.98 6.47 -7.53
N PHE A 110 -6.84 5.62 -6.98
CA PHE A 110 -7.15 5.66 -5.55
C PHE A 110 -7.24 4.27 -4.96
N VAL A 111 -6.82 4.16 -3.70
CA VAL A 111 -7.15 3.03 -2.85
C VAL A 111 -8.15 3.51 -1.81
N LEU A 112 -9.27 2.82 -1.68
CA LEU A 112 -10.33 3.18 -0.75
C LEU A 112 -10.49 2.13 0.33
N ILE A 113 -10.78 2.57 1.53
CA ILE A 113 -11.29 1.71 2.61
C ILE A 113 -12.75 2.07 2.78
N HIS A 114 -13.63 1.12 2.52
CA HIS A 114 -15.07 1.38 2.40
C HIS A 114 -15.85 0.35 3.20
N CYS A 115 -16.80 0.80 4.01
CA CYS A 115 -17.73 -0.08 4.69
C CYS A 115 -18.87 -0.40 3.74
N GLN A 116 -18.87 -1.60 3.18
CA GLN A 116 -19.81 -1.98 2.14
C GLN A 116 -21.23 -2.06 2.66
N GLN A 117 -21.39 -2.62 3.86
CA GLN A 117 -22.72 -2.83 4.46
C GLN A 117 -23.47 -1.50 4.61
N TYR A 118 -22.77 -0.44 5.01
CA TYR A 118 -23.40 0.87 5.24
C TYR A 118 -23.14 1.86 4.12
N ASN A 119 -22.47 1.41 3.06
CA ASN A 119 -22.08 2.28 1.95
C ASN A 119 -21.39 3.56 2.46
N HIS A 120 -20.44 3.39 3.36
CA HIS A 120 -19.75 4.51 4.01
C HIS A 120 -18.26 4.45 3.69
N LEU A 121 -17.77 5.48 3.02
CA LEU A 121 -16.35 5.62 2.74
C LEU A 121 -15.62 6.01 4.02
N PHE A 122 -14.64 5.18 4.43
CA PHE A 122 -13.83 5.44 5.61
C PHE A 122 -12.60 6.28 5.29
N SER A 123 -11.88 5.92 4.24
CA SER A 123 -10.66 6.65 3.88
C SER A 123 -10.32 6.43 2.42
N TYR A 124 -9.46 7.29 1.91
CA TYR A 124 -8.97 7.22 0.54
C TYR A 124 -7.52 7.62 0.48
N ALA A 125 -6.77 7.04 -0.46
CA ALA A 125 -5.38 7.38 -0.74
C ALA A 125 -5.24 7.61 -2.23
N LYS A 126 -4.77 8.80 -2.61
CA LYS A 126 -4.52 9.12 -4.01
C LYS A 126 -3.13 8.63 -4.38
N LEU A 127 -3.08 7.74 -5.36
CA LEU A 127 -1.84 7.14 -5.85
C LEU A 127 -1.13 8.08 -6.83
N GLN A 128 0.18 8.20 -6.64
CA GLN A 128 1.00 9.02 -7.52
C GLN A 128 2.29 8.30 -7.92
#